data_e41f7ce338b26f0e1ef7ca12008d145b
#
_entry.id   e41f7ce338b26f0e1ef7ca12008d145b
#
_cell.length_a   1.000
_cell.length_b   1.000
_cell.length_c   1.000
_cell.angle_alpha   90.00
_cell.angle_beta   90.00
_cell.angle_gamma   90.00
#
_symmetry.space_group_name_H-M   'P 1'
#
loop_
_entity.id
_entity.type
_entity.pdbx_description
1 polymer ?
#
loop_
_entity_poly.entity_id
_entity_poly.type
_entity_poly.pdbx_seq_one_letter_code
_entity_poly.pdbx_strand_id
1 'polypeptide(L)'
;MNVETRLKFPIDEVPKYGVFHQINEHIHWIRMPLPMSLNHVNLWTVGDKDNLTLIDTGMQLDDTKNLWKDLIKKEKLSIKNVIATHMHPDHIGLAGWFVKKYKSNFSMSRTDYLQCRILSSDTGNDVPIDAIKFYTQAGMTKDQIHAFTKRFGFFGSIVHPLPRSYNRLKDGDVIDINGVDWLVIDGQGH
;
A
#
# COMPACT_ATOMS: atom_id res chain seq x y z
N MET A 1 34.07 -17.18 -14.65
CA MET A 1 33.86 -17.27 -13.19
C MET A 1 32.39 -17.02 -12.95
N ASN A 2 31.60 -18.10 -12.71
CA ASN A 2 30.18 -17.95 -12.34
C ASN A 2 30.12 -17.52 -10.89
N VAL A 3 29.85 -16.25 -10.66
CA VAL A 3 29.47 -15.79 -9.32
C VAL A 3 27.99 -16.18 -9.16
N GLU A 4 27.72 -17.37 -8.64
CA GLU A 4 26.42 -17.69 -8.06
C GLU A 4 26.21 -16.76 -6.87
N THR A 5 25.58 -15.63 -7.11
CA THR A 5 25.00 -14.81 -6.04
C THR A 5 23.86 -15.58 -5.42
N ARG A 6 24.16 -16.48 -4.49
CA ARG A 6 23.12 -17.15 -3.70
C ARG A 6 22.42 -16.09 -2.86
N LEU A 7 21.14 -15.86 -3.15
CA LEU A 7 20.29 -15.06 -2.28
C LEU A 7 20.34 -15.66 -0.86
N LYS A 8 20.56 -14.80 0.12
CA LYS A 8 20.47 -15.20 1.54
C LYS A 8 19.10 -14.78 2.06
N PHE A 9 18.42 -15.71 2.68
CA PHE A 9 17.14 -15.48 3.36
C PHE A 9 17.41 -15.50 4.86
N PRO A 10 17.63 -14.34 5.50
CA PRO A 10 18.03 -14.28 6.91
C PRO A 10 16.91 -14.63 7.89
N ILE A 11 15.67 -14.77 7.39
CA ILE A 11 14.48 -15.08 8.19
C ILE A 11 13.89 -16.37 7.66
N ASP A 12 13.98 -17.44 8.47
CA ASP A 12 13.50 -18.78 8.09
C ASP A 12 11.98 -18.92 8.27
N GLU A 13 11.40 -18.21 9.24
CA GLU A 13 9.99 -18.31 9.56
C GLU A 13 9.18 -17.15 8.96
N VAL A 14 8.19 -17.51 8.17
CA VAL A 14 7.24 -16.54 7.61
C VAL A 14 6.17 -16.23 8.67
N PRO A 15 5.99 -14.97 9.10
CA PRO A 15 5.02 -14.63 10.12
C PRO A 15 3.58 -14.89 9.66
N LYS A 16 2.71 -15.27 10.61
CA LYS A 16 1.26 -15.35 10.37
C LYS A 16 0.69 -13.96 10.07
N TYR A 17 -0.49 -13.92 9.45
CA TYR A 17 -1.18 -12.66 9.17
C TYR A 17 -1.46 -11.86 10.46
N GLY A 18 -1.25 -10.55 10.40
CA GLY A 18 -1.49 -9.65 11.52
C GLY A 18 -0.55 -9.83 12.71
N VAL A 19 0.61 -10.48 12.53
CA VAL A 19 1.63 -10.61 13.58
C VAL A 19 2.68 -9.51 13.42
N PHE A 20 3.04 -8.90 14.55
CA PHE A 20 4.09 -7.89 14.65
C PHE A 20 5.45 -8.62 14.81
N HIS A 21 6.06 -8.95 13.67
CA HIS A 21 7.30 -9.71 13.62
C HIS A 21 8.50 -8.78 13.61
N GLN A 22 9.29 -8.80 14.67
CA GLN A 22 10.46 -7.95 14.81
C GLN A 22 11.61 -8.44 13.90
N ILE A 23 12.14 -7.52 13.08
CA ILE A 23 13.32 -7.72 12.24
C ILE A 23 14.57 -7.24 12.95
N ASN A 24 14.48 -6.04 13.53
CA ASN A 24 15.50 -5.45 14.41
C ASN A 24 14.80 -4.54 15.44
N GLU A 25 15.54 -3.76 16.19
CA GLU A 25 14.99 -2.90 17.26
C GLU A 25 13.95 -1.88 16.75
N HIS A 26 14.03 -1.45 15.47
CA HIS A 26 13.18 -0.39 14.91
C HIS A 26 12.28 -0.85 13.76
N ILE A 27 12.52 -2.02 13.17
CA ILE A 27 11.79 -2.47 11.99
C ILE A 27 11.00 -3.74 12.30
N HIS A 28 9.73 -3.73 11.92
CA HIS A 28 8.85 -4.89 12.05
C HIS A 28 8.20 -5.22 10.72
N TRP A 29 8.06 -6.50 10.46
CA TRP A 29 7.39 -7.05 9.30
C TRP A 29 6.00 -7.53 9.69
N ILE A 30 5.00 -7.17 8.87
CA ILE A 30 3.61 -7.54 9.06
C ILE A 30 3.09 -8.09 7.74
N ARG A 31 2.50 -9.27 7.76
CA ARG A 31 1.83 -9.82 6.58
C ARG A 31 0.33 -9.61 6.70
N MET A 32 -0.29 -9.20 5.60
CA MET A 32 -1.75 -9.08 5.48
C MET A 32 -2.28 -9.92 4.33
N PRO A 33 -3.49 -10.51 4.47
CA PRO A 33 -4.06 -11.36 3.43
C PRO A 33 -4.52 -10.56 2.21
N LEU A 34 -4.44 -11.20 1.05
CA LEU A 34 -5.04 -10.73 -0.21
C LEU A 34 -5.95 -11.81 -0.81
N PRO A 35 -7.08 -11.42 -1.42
CA PRO A 35 -8.05 -12.36 -2.00
C PRO A 35 -7.71 -12.72 -3.46
N MET A 36 -6.44 -13.01 -3.76
CA MET A 36 -5.97 -13.29 -5.11
C MET A 36 -4.90 -14.40 -5.10
N SER A 37 -4.36 -14.74 -6.30
CA SER A 37 -3.27 -15.73 -6.43
C SER A 37 -2.05 -15.37 -5.60
N LEU A 38 -1.64 -14.11 -5.58
CA LEU A 38 -0.75 -13.57 -4.55
C LEU A 38 -1.60 -13.37 -3.29
N ASN A 39 -1.51 -14.30 -2.36
CA ASN A 39 -2.41 -14.37 -1.21
C ASN A 39 -2.03 -13.45 -0.03
N HIS A 40 -0.99 -12.64 -0.18
CA HIS A 40 -0.53 -11.75 0.88
C HIS A 40 0.23 -10.54 0.34
N VAL A 41 0.28 -9.49 1.16
CA VAL A 41 1.18 -8.34 1.01
C VAL A 41 2.05 -8.21 2.25
N ASN A 42 3.30 -7.80 2.05
CA ASN A 42 4.25 -7.51 3.12
C ASN A 42 4.22 -6.02 3.41
N LEU A 43 3.97 -5.69 4.66
CA LEU A 43 3.91 -4.34 5.19
C LEU A 43 4.98 -4.18 6.25
N TRP A 44 5.38 -2.94 6.50
CA TRP A 44 6.45 -2.66 7.45
C TRP A 44 6.07 -1.56 8.42
N THR A 45 6.61 -1.61 9.61
CA THR A 45 6.62 -0.48 10.53
C THR A 45 8.04 -0.12 10.90
N VAL A 46 8.26 1.16 11.07
CA VAL A 46 9.55 1.73 11.50
C VAL A 46 9.31 2.60 12.72
N GLY A 47 10.19 2.47 13.70
CA GLY A 47 10.17 3.25 14.94
C GLY A 47 9.63 2.49 16.14
N ASP A 48 9.41 3.23 17.23
CA ASP A 48 8.97 2.69 18.52
C ASP A 48 7.46 2.55 18.58
N LYS A 49 6.95 1.65 19.44
CA LYS A 49 5.50 1.36 19.57
C LYS A 49 4.65 2.61 19.82
N ASP A 50 5.19 3.61 20.48
CA ASP A 50 4.48 4.88 20.79
C ASP A 50 4.56 5.90 19.67
N ASN A 51 5.44 5.71 18.68
CA ASN A 51 5.68 6.64 17.56
C ASN A 51 6.00 5.88 16.26
N LEU A 52 5.08 4.99 15.84
CA LEU A 52 5.30 4.19 14.64
C LEU A 52 4.98 4.94 13.36
N THR A 53 5.85 4.75 12.38
CA THR A 53 5.60 5.01 10.96
C THR A 53 5.26 3.69 10.27
N LEU A 54 4.06 3.62 9.70
CA LEU A 54 3.61 2.49 8.91
C LEU A 54 3.98 2.70 7.45
N ILE A 55 4.64 1.73 6.84
CA ILE A 55 4.95 1.69 5.42
C ILE A 55 3.99 0.73 4.75
N ASP A 56 3.07 1.26 3.93
CA ASP A 56 1.92 0.61 3.34
C ASP A 56 0.89 0.08 4.36
N THR A 57 -0.31 -0.21 3.91
CA THR A 57 -1.45 -0.38 4.83
C THR A 57 -2.28 -1.64 4.60
N GLY A 58 -2.08 -2.30 3.46
CA GLY A 58 -2.94 -3.41 3.04
C GLY A 58 -4.22 -2.94 2.33
N MET A 59 -4.88 -3.88 1.67
CA MET A 59 -6.12 -3.65 0.94
C MET A 59 -7.28 -3.30 1.88
N GLN A 60 -8.25 -2.50 1.41
CA GLN A 60 -9.46 -2.17 2.14
C GLN A 60 -10.41 -3.37 2.21
N LEU A 61 -10.10 -4.32 3.09
CA LEU A 61 -10.92 -5.49 3.41
C LEU A 61 -11.27 -5.48 4.90
N ASP A 62 -12.39 -6.08 5.26
CA ASP A 62 -12.79 -6.16 6.68
C ASP A 62 -11.82 -7.03 7.48
N ASP A 63 -11.33 -8.12 6.91
CA ASP A 63 -10.32 -8.98 7.53
C ASP A 63 -9.03 -8.20 7.81
N THR A 64 -8.52 -7.44 6.84
CA THR A 64 -7.32 -6.61 7.02
C THR A 64 -7.54 -5.55 8.11
N LYS A 65 -8.71 -4.90 8.13
CA LYS A 65 -9.05 -3.93 9.19
C LYS A 65 -9.12 -4.57 10.57
N ASN A 66 -9.68 -5.77 10.67
CA ASN A 66 -9.80 -6.47 11.95
C ASN A 66 -8.42 -6.92 12.46
N LEU A 67 -7.58 -7.48 11.59
CA LEU A 67 -6.20 -7.81 11.94
C LEU A 67 -5.43 -6.57 12.44
N TRP A 68 -5.57 -5.41 11.78
CA TRP A 68 -4.98 -4.16 12.26
C TRP A 68 -5.50 -3.73 13.62
N LYS A 69 -6.82 -3.77 13.86
CA LYS A 69 -7.41 -3.41 15.15
C LYS A 69 -6.87 -4.29 16.29
N ASP A 70 -6.84 -5.60 16.04
CA ASP A 70 -6.37 -6.59 17.03
C ASP A 70 -4.87 -6.41 17.32
N LEU A 71 -4.06 -6.24 16.26
CA LEU A 71 -2.63 -5.99 16.39
C LEU A 71 -2.34 -4.71 17.18
N ILE A 72 -2.97 -3.60 16.80
CA ILE A 72 -2.79 -2.30 17.46
C ILE A 72 -3.18 -2.39 18.94
N LYS A 73 -4.30 -3.05 19.25
CA LYS A 73 -4.77 -3.23 20.63
C LYS A 73 -3.84 -4.13 21.43
N LYS A 74 -3.44 -5.28 20.87
CA LYS A 74 -2.59 -6.27 21.54
C LYS A 74 -1.22 -5.69 21.86
N GLU A 75 -0.58 -5.07 20.89
CA GLU A 75 0.78 -4.53 21.00
C GLU A 75 0.82 -3.09 21.54
N LYS A 76 -0.37 -2.46 21.77
CA LYS A 76 -0.52 -1.05 22.21
C LYS A 76 0.19 -0.08 21.28
N LEU A 77 0.02 -0.25 19.96
CA LEU A 77 0.72 0.54 18.96
C LEU A 77 0.09 1.94 18.78
N SER A 78 0.93 2.95 18.59
CA SER A 78 0.55 4.31 18.23
C SER A 78 1.07 4.66 16.85
N ILE A 79 0.19 4.57 15.83
CA ILE A 79 0.54 4.83 14.42
C ILE A 79 0.47 6.36 14.17
N LYS A 80 1.60 7.03 14.18
CA LYS A 80 1.69 8.49 13.98
C LYS A 80 1.77 8.89 12.52
N ASN A 81 2.45 8.08 11.72
CA ASN A 81 2.67 8.36 10.32
C ASN A 81 2.31 7.14 9.47
N VAL A 82 1.82 7.41 8.27
CA VAL A 82 1.59 6.42 7.21
C VAL A 82 2.30 6.92 5.96
N ILE A 83 3.17 6.09 5.42
CA ILE A 83 3.82 6.30 4.13
C ILE A 83 3.27 5.24 3.18
N ALA A 84 2.69 5.65 2.05
CA ALA A 84 2.36 4.71 0.99
C ALA A 84 3.48 4.74 -0.07
N THR A 85 3.99 3.56 -0.40
CA THR A 85 5.05 3.41 -1.39
C THR A 85 4.54 3.74 -2.79
N HIS A 86 3.35 3.29 -3.13
CA HIS A 86 2.71 3.53 -4.42
C HIS A 86 1.18 3.34 -4.36
N MET A 87 0.52 3.50 -5.49
CA MET A 87 -0.95 3.65 -5.58
C MET A 87 -1.73 2.33 -5.56
N HIS A 88 -1.10 1.16 -5.63
CA HIS A 88 -1.84 -0.10 -5.69
C HIS A 88 -2.68 -0.35 -4.42
N PRO A 89 -3.90 -0.92 -4.57
CA PRO A 89 -4.85 -1.06 -3.47
C PRO A 89 -4.36 -1.87 -2.27
N ASP A 90 -3.49 -2.85 -2.49
CA ASP A 90 -2.88 -3.67 -1.44
C ASP A 90 -1.80 -2.92 -0.63
N HIS A 91 -1.36 -1.77 -1.11
CA HIS A 91 -0.43 -0.87 -0.42
C HIS A 91 -1.15 0.31 0.23
N ILE A 92 -1.96 1.06 -0.54
CA ILE A 92 -2.61 2.29 -0.07
C ILE A 92 -4.01 2.07 0.52
N GLY A 93 -4.57 0.87 0.40
CA GLY A 93 -6.00 0.61 0.62
C GLY A 93 -6.58 1.12 1.93
N LEU A 94 -5.85 1.06 3.03
CA LEU A 94 -6.30 1.53 4.34
C LEU A 94 -5.66 2.84 4.80
N ALA A 95 -4.85 3.53 3.98
CA ALA A 95 -4.18 4.77 4.38
C ALA A 95 -5.17 5.83 4.88
N GLY A 96 -6.26 6.07 4.13
CA GLY A 96 -7.30 7.02 4.56
C GLY A 96 -8.01 6.60 5.85
N TRP A 97 -8.14 5.30 6.11
CA TRP A 97 -8.71 4.79 7.35
C TRP A 97 -7.81 5.08 8.56
N PHE A 98 -6.49 4.91 8.43
CA PHE A 98 -5.53 5.28 9.47
C PHE A 98 -5.57 6.77 9.78
N VAL A 99 -5.54 7.62 8.74
CA VAL A 99 -5.65 9.08 8.91
C VAL A 99 -6.93 9.46 9.65
N LYS A 100 -8.07 8.91 9.25
CA LYS A 100 -9.37 9.23 9.85
C LYS A 100 -9.47 8.74 11.29
N LYS A 101 -9.07 7.48 11.55
CA LYS A 101 -9.29 6.83 12.84
C LYS A 101 -8.19 7.14 13.86
N TYR A 102 -6.92 7.13 13.46
CA TYR A 102 -5.79 7.28 14.36
C TYR A 102 -5.13 8.66 14.28
N LYS A 103 -5.62 9.53 13.38
CA LYS A 103 -5.09 10.88 13.17
C LYS A 103 -3.63 10.86 12.70
N SER A 104 -3.24 9.81 12.02
CA SER A 104 -1.90 9.66 11.46
C SER A 104 -1.64 10.70 10.37
N ASN A 105 -0.43 11.20 10.27
CA ASN A 105 0.03 11.95 9.11
C ASN A 105 0.11 11.00 7.90
N PHE A 106 -0.06 11.56 6.70
CA PHE A 106 0.00 10.76 5.48
C PHE A 106 1.02 11.34 4.51
N SER A 107 1.89 10.49 3.97
CA SER A 107 2.95 10.84 3.04
C SER A 107 2.98 9.89 1.85
N MET A 108 3.19 10.41 0.65
CA MET A 108 3.45 9.61 -0.55
C MET A 108 3.98 10.49 -1.70
N SER A 109 4.31 9.88 -2.84
CA SER A 109 4.67 10.62 -4.05
C SER A 109 3.49 11.46 -4.58
N ARG A 110 3.79 12.55 -5.31
CA ARG A 110 2.74 13.35 -5.95
C ARG A 110 2.03 12.57 -7.04
N THR A 111 2.77 11.82 -7.83
CA THR A 111 2.22 11.08 -8.98
C THR A 111 1.20 10.05 -8.50
N ASP A 112 1.58 9.22 -7.55
CA ASP A 112 0.70 8.19 -7.00
C ASP A 112 -0.52 8.78 -6.29
N TYR A 113 -0.33 9.86 -5.50
CA TYR A 113 -1.46 10.54 -4.86
C TYR A 113 -2.49 11.03 -5.87
N LEU A 114 -2.04 11.73 -6.95
CA LEU A 114 -2.93 12.24 -7.98
C LEU A 114 -3.60 11.09 -8.75
N GLN A 115 -2.86 10.02 -9.07
CA GLN A 115 -3.40 8.85 -9.73
C GLN A 115 -4.48 8.17 -8.89
N CYS A 116 -4.24 7.97 -7.59
CA CYS A 116 -5.27 7.47 -6.67
C CYS A 116 -6.51 8.35 -6.65
N ARG A 117 -6.34 9.68 -6.66
CA ARG A 117 -7.46 10.64 -6.65
C ARG A 117 -8.28 10.53 -7.94
N ILE A 118 -7.61 10.41 -9.09
CA ILE A 118 -8.28 10.24 -10.39
C ILE A 118 -9.03 8.91 -10.42
N LEU A 119 -8.37 7.80 -10.13
CA LEU A 119 -8.99 6.47 -10.16
C LEU A 119 -10.15 6.35 -9.15
N SER A 120 -10.04 7.01 -8.00
CA SER A 120 -11.15 7.06 -7.02
C SER A 120 -12.32 7.90 -7.52
N SER A 121 -12.08 8.96 -8.31
CA SER A 121 -13.16 9.78 -8.89
C SER A 121 -13.92 9.07 -10.00
N ASP A 122 -13.30 8.10 -10.65
CA ASP A 122 -13.95 7.25 -11.68
C ASP A 122 -14.79 6.11 -11.09
N THR A 123 -14.84 6.01 -9.76
CA THR A 123 -15.60 4.93 -9.10
C THR A 123 -17.09 5.04 -9.42
N GLY A 124 -17.61 3.97 -10.03
CA GLY A 124 -19.00 3.90 -10.45
C GLY A 124 -19.31 4.58 -11.79
N ASN A 125 -18.32 5.14 -12.45
CA ASN A 125 -18.48 5.68 -13.80
C ASN A 125 -18.42 4.56 -14.86
N ASP A 126 -19.09 4.80 -15.99
CA ASP A 126 -18.98 3.93 -17.16
C ASP A 126 -17.60 4.07 -17.80
N VAL A 127 -17.15 2.99 -18.45
CA VAL A 127 -15.87 3.01 -19.17
C VAL A 127 -15.94 4.00 -20.34
N PRO A 128 -14.94 4.89 -20.50
CA PRO A 128 -14.91 5.80 -21.62
C PRO A 128 -14.86 5.11 -22.98
N ILE A 129 -15.60 5.62 -23.96
CA ILE A 129 -15.64 5.07 -25.33
C ILE A 129 -14.24 5.01 -25.94
N ASP A 130 -13.39 6.00 -25.64
CA ASP A 130 -12.03 6.05 -26.17
C ASP A 130 -11.13 4.96 -25.59
N ALA A 131 -11.34 4.54 -24.32
CA ALA A 131 -10.66 3.40 -23.75
C ALA A 131 -11.04 2.10 -24.46
N ILE A 132 -12.34 1.91 -24.74
CA ILE A 132 -12.82 0.74 -25.51
C ILE A 132 -12.20 0.72 -26.91
N LYS A 133 -12.18 1.86 -27.61
CA LYS A 133 -11.54 1.98 -28.94
C LYS A 133 -10.05 1.65 -28.88
N PHE A 134 -9.34 2.21 -27.91
CA PHE A 134 -7.90 1.97 -27.71
C PHE A 134 -7.60 0.48 -27.53
N TYR A 135 -8.25 -0.18 -26.59
CA TYR A 135 -8.01 -1.61 -26.31
C TYR A 135 -8.47 -2.51 -27.46
N THR A 136 -9.54 -2.13 -28.19
CA THR A 136 -9.95 -2.85 -29.42
C THR A 136 -8.89 -2.75 -30.50
N GLN A 137 -8.31 -1.56 -30.73
CA GLN A 137 -7.23 -1.37 -31.68
C GLN A 137 -5.93 -2.04 -31.26
N ALA A 138 -5.69 -2.16 -29.94
CA ALA A 138 -4.58 -2.94 -29.38
C ALA A 138 -4.76 -4.45 -29.49
N GLY A 139 -5.87 -4.94 -30.05
CA GLY A 139 -6.13 -6.36 -30.34
C GLY A 139 -6.81 -7.13 -29.21
N MET A 140 -7.38 -6.45 -28.21
CA MET A 140 -8.20 -7.15 -27.19
C MET A 140 -9.44 -7.78 -27.82
N THR A 141 -9.73 -9.02 -27.41
CA THR A 141 -10.96 -9.72 -27.79
C THR A 141 -12.18 -9.10 -27.12
N LYS A 142 -13.38 -9.42 -27.62
CA LYS A 142 -14.64 -8.98 -27.00
C LYS A 142 -14.75 -9.38 -25.52
N ASP A 143 -14.31 -10.59 -25.19
CA ASP A 143 -14.34 -11.08 -23.80
C ASP A 143 -13.37 -10.30 -22.89
N GLN A 144 -12.18 -9.96 -23.40
CA GLN A 144 -11.22 -9.12 -22.67
C GLN A 144 -11.74 -7.70 -22.46
N ILE A 145 -12.37 -7.10 -23.50
CA ILE A 145 -13.03 -5.79 -23.38
C ILE A 145 -14.16 -5.86 -22.35
N HIS A 146 -14.99 -6.90 -22.37
CA HIS A 146 -16.06 -7.07 -21.38
C HIS A 146 -15.50 -7.22 -19.95
N ALA A 147 -14.43 -7.99 -19.77
CA ALA A 147 -13.75 -8.11 -18.47
C ALA A 147 -13.15 -6.79 -18.00
N PHE A 148 -12.55 -6.00 -18.89
CA PHE A 148 -12.06 -4.66 -18.61
C PHE A 148 -13.19 -3.73 -18.16
N THR A 149 -14.30 -3.69 -18.91
CA THR A 149 -15.47 -2.86 -18.60
C THR A 149 -16.03 -3.15 -17.21
N LYS A 150 -16.08 -4.44 -16.80
CA LYS A 150 -16.53 -4.81 -15.46
C LYS A 150 -15.62 -4.37 -14.31
N ARG A 151 -14.33 -4.13 -14.60
CA ARG A 151 -13.34 -3.68 -13.60
C ARG A 151 -13.15 -2.18 -13.58
N PHE A 152 -13.58 -1.48 -14.64
CA PHE A 152 -13.46 -0.03 -14.69
C PHE A 152 -14.26 0.61 -13.54
N GLY A 153 -13.71 1.66 -12.96
CA GLY A 153 -14.37 2.34 -11.84
C GLY A 153 -14.46 1.55 -10.53
N PHE A 154 -13.67 0.48 -10.37
CA PHE A 154 -13.70 -0.33 -9.14
C PHE A 154 -12.71 0.12 -8.07
N PHE A 155 -11.72 0.95 -8.43
CA PHE A 155 -10.61 1.32 -7.56
C PHE A 155 -11.05 1.91 -6.21
N GLY A 156 -11.95 2.87 -6.20
CA GLY A 156 -12.42 3.50 -4.97
C GLY A 156 -13.27 2.61 -4.06
N SER A 157 -13.72 1.44 -4.53
CA SER A 157 -14.41 0.47 -3.69
C SER A 157 -13.46 -0.37 -2.82
N ILE A 158 -12.18 -0.47 -3.24
CA ILE A 158 -11.13 -1.26 -2.57
C ILE A 158 -10.02 -0.41 -1.95
N VAL A 159 -10.20 0.92 -1.97
CA VAL A 159 -9.31 1.90 -1.32
C VAL A 159 -10.14 2.83 -0.45
N HIS A 160 -9.80 2.97 0.83
CA HIS A 160 -10.47 3.93 1.70
C HIS A 160 -10.19 5.35 1.21
N PRO A 161 -11.19 6.25 1.15
CA PRO A 161 -11.01 7.61 0.68
C PRO A 161 -9.78 8.28 1.30
N LEU A 162 -8.87 8.74 0.46
CA LEU A 162 -7.65 9.42 0.89
C LEU A 162 -7.94 10.81 1.46
N PRO A 163 -7.12 11.31 2.38
CA PRO A 163 -7.21 12.67 2.87
C PRO A 163 -6.97 13.66 1.73
N ARG A 164 -7.54 14.88 1.84
CA ARG A 164 -7.39 15.93 0.81
C ARG A 164 -6.01 16.59 0.85
N SER A 165 -5.28 16.44 1.94
CA SER A 165 -3.91 16.92 2.12
C SER A 165 -2.99 15.76 2.48
N TYR A 166 -1.73 15.86 2.09
CA TYR A 166 -0.69 14.87 2.36
C TYR A 166 0.69 15.54 2.35
N ASN A 167 1.67 14.89 2.94
CA ASN A 167 3.07 15.28 2.84
C ASN A 167 3.68 14.66 1.59
N ARG A 168 4.19 15.50 0.68
CA ARG A 168 4.81 15.00 -0.53
C ARG A 168 6.20 14.45 -0.25
N LEU A 169 6.45 13.24 -0.72
CA LEU A 169 7.79 12.64 -0.82
C LEU A 169 8.34 12.74 -2.24
N LYS A 170 9.65 12.91 -2.36
CA LYS A 170 10.41 12.98 -3.62
C LYS A 170 11.67 12.15 -3.48
N ASP A 171 12.21 11.72 -4.59
CA ASP A 171 13.55 11.14 -4.65
C ASP A 171 14.58 12.07 -4.02
N GLY A 172 15.45 11.52 -3.19
CA GLY A 172 16.48 12.24 -2.46
C GLY A 172 16.02 12.98 -1.18
N ASP A 173 14.69 13.00 -0.87
CA ASP A 173 14.26 13.53 0.42
C ASP A 173 14.81 12.68 1.57
N VAL A 174 15.19 13.33 2.67
CA VAL A 174 15.54 12.64 3.92
C VAL A 174 14.43 12.90 4.93
N ILE A 175 13.91 11.83 5.51
CA ILE A 175 12.86 11.88 6.54
C ILE A 175 13.40 11.33 7.85
N ASP A 176 13.19 12.05 8.94
CA ASP A 176 13.49 11.54 10.27
C ASP A 176 12.36 10.62 10.76
N ILE A 177 12.72 9.43 11.21
CA ILE A 177 11.81 8.55 11.94
C ILE A 177 12.50 8.13 13.24
N ASN A 178 12.04 8.68 14.35
CA ASN A 178 12.58 8.42 15.70
C ASN A 178 14.09 8.69 15.82
N GLY A 179 14.58 9.77 15.23
CA GLY A 179 16.00 10.17 15.31
C GLY A 179 16.91 9.42 14.34
N VAL A 180 16.33 8.65 13.41
CA VAL A 180 17.07 7.97 12.32
C VAL A 180 16.66 8.59 10.99
N ASP A 181 17.66 9.00 10.22
CA ASP A 181 17.48 9.54 8.87
C ASP A 181 17.24 8.43 7.86
N TRP A 182 16.13 8.57 7.11
CA TRP A 182 15.73 7.65 6.04
C TRP A 182 15.74 8.38 4.70
N LEU A 183 16.58 7.88 3.77
CA LEU A 183 16.62 8.40 2.41
C LEU A 183 15.47 7.84 1.58
N VAL A 184 14.69 8.72 0.96
CA VAL A 184 13.66 8.33 -0.01
C VAL A 184 14.31 8.06 -1.35
N ILE A 185 14.11 6.86 -1.87
CA ILE A 185 14.58 6.44 -3.20
C ILE A 185 13.36 6.12 -4.05
N ASP A 186 13.22 6.79 -5.20
CA ASP A 186 12.14 6.54 -6.16
C ASP A 186 12.52 5.39 -7.09
N GLY A 187 11.96 4.20 -6.81
CA GLY A 187 12.15 3.00 -7.62
C GLY A 187 11.08 2.87 -8.68
N GLN A 188 11.23 3.56 -9.80
CA GLN A 188 10.28 3.52 -10.90
C GLN A 188 10.36 2.19 -11.67
N GLY A 189 9.24 1.70 -12.16
CA GLY A 189 9.19 0.50 -13.01
C GLY A 189 8.05 -0.47 -12.72
N HIS A 190 7.04 0.00 -11.99
CA HIS A 190 5.92 -0.86 -11.60
C HIS A 190 4.59 -0.18 -11.89
#